data_5e8d82e229f920680a84ff46116c0ff5
#
_entry.id   5e8d82e229f920680a84ff46116c0ff5
#
_cell.length_a   1.000
_cell.length_b   1.000
_cell.length_c   1.000
_cell.angle_alpha   90.00
_cell.angle_beta   90.00
_cell.angle_gamma   90.00
#
_symmetry.space_group_name_H-M   'P 1'
#
loop_
_entity.id
_entity.type
_entity.pdbx_description
1 polymer ?
#
loop_
_entity_poly.entity_id
_entity_poly.type
_entity_poly.pdbx_seq_one_letter_code
_entity_poly.pdbx_strand_id
1 'polypeptide(L)'
;MATVRVGGHITLLFSIHDDALLPRNQGSRGAGICLEHGVSVSIQESGRSEVIEVGQEMAGWYQDIPDIKSKGTTEVTINAQIPSESLSEQMYDDLIDELRQARLLPIDANYSIHVDIELPLSQGFGMSAAGLSALALACFQMTEKGSVPQYFRAAHHIERRYSGGLGDVLGLYVGGVELRTHPGSPPSPGVARGFSLDSHILLVWQSSESKHTSEYIDHPDWKASITRAGDAAVDRLATKQWDASIWNELLNEAQTFGRMSKMLEEPSRQSMLASVQSVVNELNLQAKVRARLCMLGTSCVLLPAKSNEPLEESDLLQFSERLRSINLDSIVTRIAPQRVV
;
A
#
# COMPACT_ATOMS: atom_id res chain seq x y z
N MET A 1 2.32 24.10 -6.59
CA MET A 1 1.47 22.92 -6.83
C MET A 1 2.34 21.77 -7.27
N ALA A 2 2.17 20.60 -6.69
CA ALA A 2 2.82 19.36 -7.09
C ALA A 2 1.79 18.24 -7.21
N THR A 3 1.97 17.35 -8.17
CA THR A 3 1.07 16.20 -8.38
C THR A 3 1.92 14.95 -8.54
N VAL A 4 1.63 13.93 -7.74
CA VAL A 4 2.33 12.64 -7.76
C VAL A 4 1.31 11.52 -7.78
N ARG A 5 1.57 10.49 -8.61
CA ARG A 5 0.83 9.24 -8.62
C ARG A 5 1.71 8.11 -8.09
N VAL A 6 1.17 7.33 -7.17
CA VAL A 6 1.79 6.12 -6.65
C VAL A 6 0.84 4.96 -6.88
N GLY A 7 1.33 3.89 -7.46
CA GLY A 7 0.56 2.68 -7.69
C GLY A 7 0.17 1.99 -6.40
N GLY A 8 -0.82 1.10 -6.46
CA GLY A 8 -1.21 0.24 -5.35
C GLY A 8 -0.18 -0.84 -5.06
N HIS A 9 -0.47 -1.62 -4.04
CA HIS A 9 0.35 -2.76 -3.63
C HIS A 9 -0.54 -3.94 -3.25
N ILE A 10 -0.22 -5.12 -3.73
CA ILE A 10 -0.83 -6.38 -3.30
C ILE A 10 0.19 -7.23 -2.55
N THR A 11 -0.18 -7.69 -1.38
CA THR A 11 0.63 -8.61 -0.59
C THR A 11 0.24 -10.05 -0.93
N LEU A 12 1.21 -10.87 -1.32
CA LEU A 12 1.01 -12.30 -1.64
C LEU A 12 1.26 -13.20 -0.42
N LEU A 13 2.16 -12.80 0.45
CA LEU A 13 2.46 -13.48 1.72
C LEU A 13 3.09 -12.48 2.70
N PHE A 14 2.88 -12.67 4.00
CA PHE A 14 3.42 -11.77 5.01
C PHE A 14 3.50 -12.38 6.39
N SER A 15 4.33 -11.79 7.26
CA SER A 15 4.35 -12.02 8.71
C SER A 15 4.11 -10.71 9.46
N ILE A 16 3.59 -10.77 10.67
CA ILE A 16 3.21 -9.61 11.47
C ILE A 16 4.27 -9.35 12.53
N HIS A 17 4.84 -8.14 12.54
CA HIS A 17 5.85 -7.67 13.49
C HIS A 17 5.46 -6.28 14.00
N ASP A 18 4.49 -6.21 14.91
CA ASP A 18 3.91 -4.98 15.45
C ASP A 18 4.18 -4.77 16.94
N ASP A 19 4.92 -5.68 17.59
CA ASP A 19 5.19 -5.65 19.04
C ASP A 19 6.30 -4.63 19.43
N ALA A 20 6.97 -4.01 18.45
CA ALA A 20 8.02 -3.03 18.75
C ALA A 20 7.42 -1.75 19.34
N LEU A 21 8.09 -1.16 20.34
CA LEU A 21 7.64 0.07 21.01
C LEU A 21 7.59 1.28 20.06
N LEU A 22 8.49 1.33 19.08
CA LEU A 22 8.56 2.44 18.13
C LEU A 22 7.88 2.04 16.83
N PRO A 23 6.89 2.81 16.34
CA PRO A 23 6.21 2.51 15.07
C PRO A 23 7.15 2.31 13.88
N ARG A 24 8.28 3.01 13.85
CA ARG A 24 9.29 2.84 12.80
C ARG A 24 9.88 1.43 12.71
N ASN A 25 9.82 0.66 13.80
CA ASN A 25 10.34 -0.70 13.88
C ASN A 25 9.24 -1.75 13.68
N GLN A 26 7.96 -1.33 13.64
CA GLN A 26 6.83 -2.17 13.34
C GLN A 26 6.69 -2.36 11.83
N GLY A 27 6.16 -3.51 11.42
CA GLY A 27 5.94 -3.77 10.00
C GLY A 27 5.68 -5.22 9.69
N SER A 28 5.99 -5.62 8.48
CA SER A 28 5.90 -7.02 8.05
C SER A 28 7.14 -7.43 7.26
N ARG A 29 7.51 -8.70 7.40
CA ARG A 29 8.26 -9.42 6.35
C ARG A 29 7.25 -9.95 5.34
N GLY A 30 7.63 -10.19 4.12
CA GLY A 30 6.69 -10.68 3.13
C GLY A 30 7.15 -10.51 1.70
N ALA A 31 6.26 -10.82 0.76
CA ALA A 31 6.46 -10.53 -0.66
C ALA A 31 5.16 -10.04 -1.28
N GLY A 32 5.28 -9.13 -2.22
CA GLY A 32 4.16 -8.51 -2.89
C GLY A 32 4.49 -7.97 -4.26
N ILE A 33 3.53 -7.30 -4.85
CA ILE A 33 3.61 -6.74 -6.20
C ILE A 33 3.06 -5.32 -6.17
N CYS A 34 3.83 -4.37 -6.67
CA CYS A 34 3.37 -3.00 -6.89
C CYS A 34 2.59 -2.91 -8.22
N LEU A 35 1.54 -2.12 -8.21
CA LEU A 35 0.58 -1.97 -9.31
C LEU A 35 0.80 -0.64 -10.05
N GLU A 36 0.39 -0.57 -11.32
CA GLU A 36 0.30 0.72 -12.00
C GLU A 36 -0.92 1.54 -11.55
N HIS A 37 -2.12 0.92 -11.40
CA HIS A 37 -3.27 1.60 -10.82
C HIS A 37 -3.04 1.89 -9.34
N GLY A 38 -3.47 3.08 -8.89
CA GLY A 38 -3.21 3.50 -7.51
C GLY A 38 -3.91 4.78 -7.08
N VAL A 39 -3.14 5.71 -6.55
CA VAL A 39 -3.65 6.98 -6.03
C VAL A 39 -2.83 8.14 -6.57
N SER A 40 -3.53 9.15 -7.10
CA SER A 40 -2.94 10.43 -7.50
C SER A 40 -3.24 11.47 -6.43
N VAL A 41 -2.22 12.21 -6.00
CA VAL A 41 -2.37 13.30 -5.02
C VAL A 41 -1.80 14.59 -5.60
N SER A 42 -2.63 15.63 -5.57
CA SER A 42 -2.21 17.01 -5.87
C SER A 42 -2.21 17.81 -4.58
N ILE A 43 -1.15 18.58 -4.34
CA ILE A 43 -1.03 19.50 -3.21
C ILE A 43 -0.62 20.89 -3.68
N GLN A 44 -1.23 21.90 -3.10
CA GLN A 44 -0.80 23.30 -3.29
C GLN A 44 -0.83 24.05 -1.96
N GLU A 45 0.09 24.99 -1.80
CA GLU A 45 0.03 25.98 -0.72
C GLU A 45 -1.06 27.01 -1.07
N SER A 46 -2.07 27.12 -0.20
CA SER A 46 -3.24 27.99 -0.41
C SER A 46 -3.15 29.31 0.35
N GLY A 47 -2.10 29.52 1.15
CA GLY A 47 -1.85 30.72 1.92
C GLY A 47 -1.01 30.46 3.16
N ARG A 48 -0.94 31.44 4.02
CA ARG A 48 -0.26 31.40 5.32
C ARG A 48 -1.24 31.79 6.41
N SER A 49 -1.19 31.11 7.54
CA SER A 49 -1.90 31.53 8.74
C SER A 49 -1.26 32.79 9.33
N GLU A 50 -2.07 33.66 9.90
CA GLU A 50 -1.59 34.89 10.51
C GLU A 50 -0.69 34.61 11.70
N VAL A 51 0.32 35.46 11.89
CA VAL A 51 1.17 35.46 13.08
C VAL A 51 0.30 35.89 14.27
N ILE A 52 0.24 35.09 15.33
CA ILE A 52 -0.37 35.53 16.58
C ILE A 52 0.62 36.50 17.22
N GLU A 53 0.33 37.80 17.12
CA GLU A 53 1.04 38.79 17.92
C GLU A 53 0.81 38.46 19.39
N VAL A 54 1.85 38.05 20.08
CA VAL A 54 1.80 37.92 21.55
C VAL A 54 1.69 39.33 22.10
N GLY A 55 0.52 39.68 22.70
CA GLY A 55 0.21 41.01 23.15
C GLY A 55 1.33 41.62 24.02
N GLN A 56 1.61 42.89 23.82
CA GLN A 56 2.68 43.66 24.45
C GLN A 56 2.74 43.61 26.00
N GLU A 57 1.71 43.11 26.67
CA GLU A 57 1.66 42.99 28.13
C GLU A 57 2.63 41.95 28.72
N MET A 58 3.08 40.95 27.93
CA MET A 58 4.12 40.00 28.37
C MET A 58 5.55 40.37 27.95
N ALA A 59 5.72 41.40 27.15
CA ALA A 59 7.01 41.82 26.60
C ALA A 59 7.97 42.46 27.61
N GLY A 60 7.57 42.66 28.84
CA GLY A 60 8.43 43.31 29.87
C GLY A 60 9.55 42.43 30.41
N TRP A 61 9.57 41.13 30.15
CA TRP A 61 10.54 40.20 30.76
C TRP A 61 11.42 39.43 29.75
N TYR A 62 11.06 39.42 28.45
CA TYR A 62 11.83 38.75 27.39
C TYR A 62 11.87 39.65 26.16
N GLN A 63 13.06 40.13 25.81
CA GLN A 63 13.26 40.98 24.64
C GLN A 63 13.27 40.26 23.29
N ASP A 64 13.21 38.91 23.26
CA ASP A 64 13.27 38.09 22.06
C ASP A 64 12.29 36.90 22.16
N ILE A 65 10.98 37.13 22.32
CA ILE A 65 10.01 36.08 22.09
C ILE A 65 9.81 36.00 20.57
N PRO A 66 10.22 34.91 19.92
CA PRO A 66 9.94 34.76 18.48
C PRO A 66 8.44 34.77 18.23
N ASP A 67 7.99 35.44 17.17
CA ASP A 67 6.60 35.44 16.71
C ASP A 67 6.07 34.01 16.70
N ILE A 68 5.05 33.74 17.52
CA ILE A 68 4.37 32.44 17.54
C ILE A 68 3.49 32.39 16.31
N LYS A 69 3.94 31.69 15.30
CA LYS A 69 3.12 31.43 14.11
C LYS A 69 2.01 30.44 14.46
N SER A 70 0.78 30.78 14.12
CA SER A 70 -0.31 29.82 14.20
C SER A 70 -0.07 28.69 13.21
N LYS A 71 -0.45 27.47 13.62
CA LYS A 71 -0.40 26.30 12.72
C LYS A 71 -1.29 26.55 11.52
N GLY A 72 -0.80 26.29 10.32
CA GLY A 72 -1.58 26.33 9.09
C GLY A 72 -2.64 25.24 9.03
N THR A 73 -3.70 25.48 8.26
CA THR A 73 -4.79 24.53 8.01
C THR A 73 -4.49 23.59 6.84
N THR A 74 -5.20 22.46 6.80
CA THR A 74 -5.17 21.52 5.68
C THR A 74 -6.60 21.23 5.26
N GLU A 75 -6.90 21.39 3.99
CA GLU A 75 -8.18 21.03 3.38
C GLU A 75 -7.94 19.83 2.47
N VAL A 76 -8.65 18.72 2.70
CA VAL A 76 -8.52 17.48 1.96
C VAL A 76 -9.80 17.17 1.22
N THR A 77 -9.69 16.82 -0.05
CA THR A 77 -10.81 16.32 -0.87
C THR A 77 -10.42 14.97 -1.44
N ILE A 78 -11.25 13.96 -1.19
CA ILE A 78 -11.00 12.58 -1.67
C ILE A 78 -12.08 12.21 -2.69
N ASN A 79 -11.64 11.73 -3.85
CA ASN A 79 -12.45 11.20 -4.92
C ASN A 79 -12.08 9.74 -5.18
N ALA A 80 -13.03 8.82 -5.02
CA ALA A 80 -12.86 7.40 -5.31
C ALA A 80 -13.63 7.05 -6.59
N GLN A 81 -12.93 6.53 -7.60
CA GLN A 81 -13.56 6.14 -8.87
C GLN A 81 -14.48 4.93 -8.70
N ILE A 82 -14.15 4.02 -7.77
CA ILE A 82 -14.97 2.88 -7.42
C ILE A 82 -15.59 3.15 -6.04
N PRO A 83 -16.92 3.17 -5.91
CA PRO A 83 -17.58 3.36 -4.64
C PRO A 83 -17.13 2.32 -3.62
N SER A 84 -16.61 2.78 -2.50
CA SER A 84 -16.11 1.96 -1.39
C SER A 84 -16.18 2.77 -0.09
N GLU A 85 -15.81 2.16 1.03
CA GLU A 85 -15.65 2.91 2.28
C GLU A 85 -14.66 4.06 2.11
N SER A 86 -14.92 5.21 2.76
CA SER A 86 -14.07 6.39 2.63
C SER A 86 -12.76 6.23 3.38
N LEU A 87 -11.63 6.62 2.76
CA LEU A 87 -10.41 6.91 3.50
C LEU A 87 -10.65 8.10 4.44
N SER A 88 -10.01 8.06 5.61
CA SER A 88 -10.07 9.18 6.53
C SER A 88 -9.25 10.36 6.00
N GLU A 89 -9.87 11.51 5.80
CA GLU A 89 -9.18 12.78 5.49
C GLU A 89 -8.13 13.10 6.56
N GLN A 90 -8.43 12.74 7.83
CA GLN A 90 -7.53 12.93 8.96
C GLN A 90 -6.15 12.27 8.78
N MET A 91 -6.09 11.16 8.07
CA MET A 91 -4.82 10.46 7.78
C MET A 91 -3.86 11.35 6.95
N TYR A 92 -4.40 12.11 6.01
CA TYR A 92 -3.62 13.04 5.18
C TYR A 92 -3.22 14.30 5.98
N ASP A 93 -4.11 14.82 6.80
CA ASP A 93 -3.81 15.96 7.68
C ASP A 93 -2.72 15.58 8.70
N ASP A 94 -2.80 14.41 9.32
CA ASP A 94 -1.79 13.89 10.24
C ASP A 94 -0.41 13.73 9.56
N LEU A 95 -0.37 13.34 8.28
CA LEU A 95 0.89 13.29 7.52
C LEU A 95 1.49 14.68 7.31
N ILE A 96 0.66 15.67 6.96
CA ILE A 96 1.12 17.08 6.86
C ILE A 96 1.68 17.55 8.21
N ASP A 97 1.01 17.21 9.31
CA ASP A 97 1.48 17.57 10.66
C ASP A 97 2.81 16.90 11.04
N GLU A 98 2.97 15.62 10.71
CA GLU A 98 4.23 14.89 10.89
C GLU A 98 5.36 15.55 10.11
N LEU A 99 5.11 15.97 8.86
CA LEU A 99 6.09 16.66 8.02
C LEU A 99 6.40 18.08 8.53
N ARG A 100 5.42 18.79 9.11
CA ARG A 100 5.63 20.08 9.80
C ARG A 100 6.52 19.90 11.04
N GLN A 101 6.25 18.91 11.89
CA GLN A 101 7.05 18.59 13.07
C GLN A 101 8.47 18.20 12.68
N ALA A 102 8.66 17.49 11.59
CA ALA A 102 9.97 17.15 11.02
C ALA A 102 10.66 18.37 10.34
N ARG A 103 10.03 19.56 10.31
CA ARG A 103 10.50 20.78 9.64
C ARG A 103 10.72 20.63 8.12
N LEU A 104 10.08 19.64 7.51
CA LEU A 104 10.07 19.43 6.07
C LEU A 104 9.03 20.32 5.38
N LEU A 105 7.99 20.72 6.11
CA LEU A 105 7.00 21.71 5.69
C LEU A 105 7.00 22.92 6.64
N PRO A 106 6.66 24.14 6.16
CA PRO A 106 6.43 25.29 7.00
C PRO A 106 5.25 25.07 7.95
N ILE A 107 5.40 25.50 9.22
CA ILE A 107 4.37 25.31 10.24
C ILE A 107 3.11 26.13 9.95
N ASP A 108 3.26 27.30 9.36
CA ASP A 108 2.24 28.31 9.10
C ASP A 108 1.58 28.21 7.73
N ALA A 109 2.04 27.32 6.86
CA ALA A 109 1.48 27.17 5.51
C ALA A 109 0.14 26.44 5.55
N ASN A 110 -0.85 26.95 4.82
CA ASN A 110 -2.14 26.30 4.55
C ASN A 110 -2.02 25.46 3.27
N TYR A 111 -2.60 24.28 3.28
CA TYR A 111 -2.55 23.37 2.12
C TYR A 111 -3.95 22.95 1.69
N SER A 112 -4.14 22.90 0.36
CA SER A 112 -5.26 22.22 -0.28
C SER A 112 -4.74 20.95 -0.95
N ILE A 113 -5.36 19.82 -0.64
CA ILE A 113 -4.98 18.47 -1.08
C ILE A 113 -6.15 17.84 -1.81
N HIS A 114 -5.90 17.32 -3.00
CA HIS A 114 -6.87 16.55 -3.76
C HIS A 114 -6.34 15.14 -4.01
N VAL A 115 -7.14 14.13 -3.69
CA VAL A 115 -6.79 12.71 -3.73
C VAL A 115 -7.74 11.98 -4.66
N ASP A 116 -7.23 11.38 -5.72
CA ASP A 116 -7.98 10.53 -6.65
C ASP A 116 -7.56 9.07 -6.51
N ILE A 117 -8.52 8.19 -6.20
CA ILE A 117 -8.30 6.77 -5.92
C ILE A 117 -8.89 5.93 -7.06
N GLU A 118 -8.07 5.10 -7.70
CA GLU A 118 -8.44 4.31 -8.88
C GLU A 118 -8.97 2.90 -8.54
N LEU A 119 -8.59 2.31 -7.40
CA LEU A 119 -8.97 0.96 -6.98
C LEU A 119 -9.85 0.99 -5.73
N PRO A 120 -10.70 -0.04 -5.50
CA PRO A 120 -11.55 -0.08 -4.32
C PRO A 120 -10.72 -0.20 -3.03
N LEU A 121 -11.21 0.46 -1.98
CA LEU A 121 -10.66 0.37 -0.63
C LEU A 121 -11.02 -0.97 0.03
N SER A 122 -10.29 -1.34 1.08
CA SER A 122 -10.53 -2.54 1.90
C SER A 122 -10.53 -3.87 1.15
N GLN A 123 -9.94 -3.90 -0.06
CA GLN A 123 -9.77 -5.10 -0.89
C GLN A 123 -8.32 -5.63 -0.94
N GLY A 124 -7.43 -5.09 -0.10
CA GLY A 124 -6.03 -5.53 -0.06
C GLY A 124 -5.18 -5.01 -1.23
N PHE A 125 -5.55 -3.87 -1.82
CA PHE A 125 -4.81 -3.24 -2.93
C PHE A 125 -3.89 -2.09 -2.49
N GLY A 126 -3.72 -1.87 -1.19
CA GLY A 126 -2.74 -0.93 -0.63
C GLY A 126 -3.04 0.55 -0.88
N MET A 127 -4.31 0.94 -1.05
CA MET A 127 -4.68 2.31 -1.42
C MET A 127 -4.30 3.34 -0.34
N SER A 128 -4.42 3.02 0.95
CA SER A 128 -3.97 3.89 2.04
C SER A 128 -2.49 4.23 1.92
N ALA A 129 -1.65 3.19 1.79
CA ALA A 129 -0.21 3.33 1.64
C ALA A 129 0.17 4.11 0.38
N ALA A 130 -0.54 3.85 -0.74
CA ALA A 130 -0.34 4.56 -2.00
C ALA A 130 -0.66 6.05 -1.85
N GLY A 131 -1.79 6.40 -1.23
CA GLY A 131 -2.19 7.78 -0.98
C GLY A 131 -1.22 8.53 -0.07
N LEU A 132 -0.83 7.93 1.06
CA LEU A 132 0.18 8.51 1.96
C LEU A 132 1.53 8.70 1.26
N SER A 133 1.97 7.70 0.48
CA SER A 133 3.23 7.79 -0.27
C SER A 133 3.17 8.84 -1.37
N ALA A 134 2.02 8.98 -2.05
CA ALA A 134 1.83 9.99 -3.08
C ALA A 134 1.85 11.41 -2.49
N LEU A 135 1.14 11.65 -1.37
CA LEU A 135 1.17 12.93 -0.66
C LEU A 135 2.59 13.25 -0.17
N ALA A 136 3.25 12.28 0.45
CA ALA A 136 4.63 12.46 0.93
C ALA A 136 5.57 12.89 -0.19
N LEU A 137 5.52 12.19 -1.33
CA LEU A 137 6.33 12.53 -2.51
C LEU A 137 5.94 13.87 -3.14
N ALA A 138 4.64 14.22 -3.18
CA ALA A 138 4.19 15.52 -3.67
C ALA A 138 4.70 16.67 -2.78
N CYS A 139 4.72 16.48 -1.45
CA CYS A 139 5.33 17.42 -0.51
C CYS A 139 6.84 17.56 -0.74
N PHE A 140 7.56 16.45 -0.96
CA PHE A 140 8.98 16.48 -1.32
C PHE A 140 9.22 17.26 -2.62
N GLN A 141 8.45 16.96 -3.67
CA GLN A 141 8.54 17.64 -4.96
C GLN A 141 8.25 19.14 -4.86
N MET A 142 7.33 19.54 -3.96
CA MET A 142 6.96 20.94 -3.76
C MET A 142 8.04 21.73 -3.02
N THR A 143 8.73 21.11 -2.07
CA THR A 143 9.67 21.82 -1.18
C THR A 143 11.15 21.58 -1.48
N GLU A 144 11.46 20.46 -2.10
CA GLU A 144 12.83 19.95 -2.34
C GLU A 144 13.69 19.88 -1.05
N LYS A 145 13.02 19.82 0.13
CA LYS A 145 13.69 19.75 1.44
C LYS A 145 13.85 18.30 1.89
N GLY A 146 14.99 17.99 2.48
CA GLY A 146 15.27 16.66 3.01
C GLY A 146 15.56 15.63 1.92
N SER A 147 15.06 14.41 2.11
CA SER A 147 15.28 13.30 1.19
C SER A 147 14.05 12.41 1.08
N VAL A 148 13.87 11.74 -0.04
CA VAL A 148 12.75 10.79 -0.28
C VAL A 148 12.56 9.80 0.88
N PRO A 149 13.62 9.17 1.45
CA PRO A 149 13.46 8.30 2.62
C PRO A 149 12.80 8.94 3.84
N GLN A 150 13.01 10.24 4.09
CA GLN A 150 12.37 10.92 5.23
C GLN A 150 10.86 11.01 5.05
N TYR A 151 10.39 11.27 3.84
CA TYR A 151 8.98 11.34 3.50
C TYR A 151 8.30 9.97 3.56
N PHE A 152 8.94 8.92 3.06
CA PHE A 152 8.43 7.56 3.19
C PHE A 152 8.39 7.07 4.65
N ARG A 153 9.33 7.52 5.50
CA ARG A 153 9.26 7.25 6.96
C ARG A 153 8.04 7.90 7.60
N ALA A 154 7.73 9.15 7.24
CA ALA A 154 6.52 9.81 7.72
C ALA A 154 5.26 9.08 7.26
N ALA A 155 5.18 8.71 5.97
CA ALA A 155 4.06 7.92 5.45
C ALA A 155 3.89 6.58 6.20
N HIS A 156 4.97 5.84 6.42
CA HIS A 156 4.95 4.60 7.21
C HIS A 156 4.49 4.83 8.66
N HIS A 157 4.94 5.90 9.30
CA HIS A 157 4.54 6.24 10.68
C HIS A 157 3.03 6.47 10.78
N ILE A 158 2.46 7.23 9.83
CA ILE A 158 1.02 7.47 9.76
C ILE A 158 0.26 6.16 9.47
N GLU A 159 0.70 5.36 8.51
CA GLU A 159 0.07 4.09 8.20
C GLU A 159 -0.01 3.18 9.43
N ARG A 160 1.07 3.13 10.24
CA ARG A 160 1.09 2.37 11.50
C ARG A 160 0.14 2.93 12.56
N ARG A 161 0.03 4.26 12.68
CA ARG A 161 -0.88 4.95 13.61
C ARG A 161 -2.35 4.59 13.34
N TYR A 162 -2.71 4.44 12.08
CA TYR A 162 -4.08 4.07 11.66
C TYR A 162 -4.32 2.56 11.56
N SER A 163 -3.40 1.73 12.05
CA SER A 163 -3.49 0.27 11.96
C SER A 163 -3.75 -0.24 10.53
N GLY A 164 -3.25 0.51 9.54
CA GLY A 164 -3.34 0.18 8.12
C GLY A 164 -2.42 -0.96 7.71
N GLY A 165 -1.80 -0.88 6.56
CA GLY A 165 -0.84 -1.88 6.09
C GLY A 165 0.37 -2.02 7.01
N LEU A 166 0.98 -3.18 7.04
CA LEU A 166 2.19 -3.46 7.81
C LEU A 166 3.46 -3.33 6.98
N GLY A 167 3.35 -3.41 5.66
CA GLY A 167 4.51 -3.45 4.79
C GLY A 167 4.32 -2.78 3.44
N ASP A 168 3.13 -2.24 3.17
CA ASP A 168 2.80 -1.70 1.86
C ASP A 168 3.65 -0.47 1.52
N VAL A 169 3.88 0.44 2.48
CA VAL A 169 4.78 1.60 2.29
C VAL A 169 6.22 1.16 1.99
N LEU A 170 6.73 0.10 2.65
CA LEU A 170 8.05 -0.43 2.36
C LEU A 170 8.11 -1.10 0.97
N GLY A 171 7.06 -1.84 0.59
CA GLY A 171 6.92 -2.41 -0.75
C GLY A 171 6.90 -1.34 -1.83
N LEU A 172 6.08 -0.30 -1.65
CA LEU A 172 5.98 0.84 -2.56
C LEU A 172 7.27 1.66 -2.66
N TYR A 173 8.07 1.72 -1.59
CA TYR A 173 9.38 2.35 -1.62
C TYR A 173 10.32 1.67 -2.60
N VAL A 174 10.31 0.35 -2.64
CA VAL A 174 11.18 -0.46 -3.52
C VAL A 174 10.59 -0.63 -4.92
N GLY A 175 9.29 -0.85 -5.01
CA GLY A 175 8.59 -1.07 -6.29
C GLY A 175 8.79 -2.47 -6.90
N GLY A 176 8.09 -2.73 -7.99
CA GLY A 176 8.18 -3.99 -8.72
C GLY A 176 7.55 -5.18 -7.98
N VAL A 177 8.15 -6.35 -8.19
CA VAL A 177 7.91 -7.57 -7.40
C VAL A 177 8.88 -7.55 -6.23
N GLU A 178 8.39 -7.36 -5.02
CA GLU A 178 9.21 -7.06 -3.85
C GLU A 178 9.28 -8.20 -2.83
N LEU A 179 10.41 -8.26 -2.11
CA LEU A 179 10.63 -9.11 -0.94
C LEU A 179 11.11 -8.26 0.23
N ARG A 180 10.33 -8.21 1.30
CA ARG A 180 10.63 -7.54 2.56
C ARG A 180 11.27 -8.56 3.51
N THR A 181 12.55 -8.42 3.79
CA THR A 181 13.31 -9.34 4.65
C THR A 181 13.38 -8.90 6.11
N HIS A 182 13.24 -7.58 6.37
CA HIS A 182 13.16 -7.02 7.72
C HIS A 182 11.97 -6.07 7.82
N PRO A 183 11.19 -6.14 8.90
CA PRO A 183 10.07 -5.22 9.13
C PRO A 183 10.57 -3.83 9.48
N GLY A 184 9.72 -2.82 9.26
CA GLY A 184 9.96 -1.45 9.67
C GLY A 184 9.91 -0.45 8.51
N SER A 185 10.17 0.81 8.87
CA SER A 185 10.14 1.92 7.92
C SER A 185 11.31 1.87 6.93
N PRO A 186 11.11 2.30 5.66
CA PRO A 186 12.20 2.41 4.69
C PRO A 186 13.14 3.59 5.00
N PRO A 187 14.42 3.53 4.59
CA PRO A 187 15.13 2.35 4.09
C PRO A 187 15.69 1.51 5.23
N SER A 188 15.49 1.93 6.46
CA SER A 188 15.95 1.29 7.70
C SER A 188 15.06 1.70 8.88
N PRO A 189 14.66 0.75 9.75
CA PRO A 189 15.12 -0.65 9.83
C PRO A 189 14.51 -1.58 8.77
N GLY A 190 13.45 -1.18 8.04
CA GLY A 190 12.85 -1.97 6.98
C GLY A 190 13.84 -2.26 5.85
N VAL A 191 13.95 -3.53 5.46
CA VAL A 191 14.80 -3.96 4.34
C VAL A 191 13.97 -4.71 3.33
N ALA A 192 13.96 -4.22 2.10
CA ALA A 192 13.31 -4.87 0.97
C ALA A 192 14.17 -4.78 -0.30
N ARG A 193 13.92 -5.69 -1.21
CA ARG A 193 14.51 -5.71 -2.55
C ARG A 193 13.44 -6.05 -3.56
N GLY A 194 13.56 -5.57 -4.79
CA GLY A 194 12.58 -5.78 -5.84
C GLY A 194 13.21 -6.10 -7.18
N PHE A 195 12.39 -6.53 -8.13
CA PHE A 195 12.74 -6.62 -9.54
C PHE A 195 11.56 -6.21 -10.41
N SER A 196 11.81 -5.78 -11.63
CA SER A 196 10.78 -5.45 -12.60
C SER A 196 10.32 -6.69 -13.35
N LEU A 197 9.02 -6.84 -13.51
CA LEU A 197 8.37 -7.85 -14.35
C LEU A 197 7.31 -7.14 -15.19
N ASP A 198 7.48 -7.12 -16.49
CA ASP A 198 6.52 -6.50 -17.40
C ASP A 198 5.41 -7.49 -17.76
N SER A 199 4.23 -7.31 -17.20
CA SER A 199 3.03 -8.11 -17.49
C SER A 199 1.77 -7.38 -17.11
N HIS A 200 0.71 -7.56 -17.89
CA HIS A 200 -0.64 -7.28 -17.42
C HIS A 200 -1.07 -8.34 -16.40
N ILE A 201 -1.91 -7.95 -15.48
CA ILE A 201 -2.52 -8.78 -14.45
C ILE A 201 -3.98 -8.38 -14.26
N LEU A 202 -4.80 -9.28 -13.72
CA LEU A 202 -6.21 -8.97 -13.43
C LEU A 202 -6.44 -9.01 -11.92
N LEU A 203 -6.86 -7.88 -11.36
CA LEU A 203 -7.38 -7.83 -10.01
C LEU A 203 -8.85 -8.24 -10.02
N VAL A 204 -9.26 -9.07 -9.06
CA VAL A 204 -10.62 -9.57 -8.93
C VAL A 204 -11.06 -9.40 -7.48
N TRP A 205 -12.27 -8.88 -7.25
CA TRP A 205 -12.81 -8.69 -5.89
C TRP A 205 -14.32 -8.88 -5.86
N GLN A 206 -14.84 -8.99 -4.64
CA GLN A 206 -16.27 -9.07 -4.40
C GLN A 206 -16.73 -7.79 -3.69
N SER A 207 -17.45 -6.90 -4.40
CA SER A 207 -17.86 -5.58 -3.88
C SER A 207 -18.82 -5.62 -2.70
N SER A 208 -19.55 -6.75 -2.51
CA SER A 208 -20.48 -6.91 -1.38
C SER A 208 -19.80 -7.20 -0.04
N GLU A 209 -18.49 -7.41 -0.02
CA GLU A 209 -17.72 -7.73 1.17
C GLU A 209 -16.53 -6.76 1.31
N SER A 210 -16.49 -6.03 2.41
CA SER A 210 -15.32 -5.28 2.85
C SER A 210 -14.84 -5.86 4.18
N LYS A 211 -13.52 -6.01 4.35
CA LYS A 211 -12.90 -6.45 5.60
C LYS A 211 -11.72 -5.57 5.94
N HIS A 212 -11.69 -5.10 7.19
CA HIS A 212 -10.57 -4.33 7.68
C HIS A 212 -9.38 -5.23 8.05
N THR A 213 -8.19 -4.77 7.72
CA THR A 213 -6.92 -5.43 8.07
C THR A 213 -6.80 -5.74 9.57
N SER A 214 -7.33 -4.86 10.43
CA SER A 214 -7.33 -5.01 11.88
C SER A 214 -8.02 -6.29 12.36
N GLU A 215 -9.06 -6.77 11.69
CA GLU A 215 -9.78 -8.00 12.11
C GLU A 215 -8.86 -9.23 12.19
N TYR A 216 -7.84 -9.30 11.33
CA TYR A 216 -6.88 -10.40 11.30
C TYR A 216 -5.66 -10.17 12.19
N ILE A 217 -5.20 -8.92 12.25
CA ILE A 217 -4.00 -8.53 12.99
C ILE A 217 -4.25 -8.58 14.49
N ASP A 218 -5.46 -8.21 14.92
CA ASP A 218 -5.82 -8.10 16.32
C ASP A 218 -6.27 -9.46 16.93
N HIS A 219 -6.54 -10.49 16.10
CA HIS A 219 -6.93 -11.81 16.61
C HIS A 219 -5.70 -12.70 16.86
N PRO A 220 -5.41 -13.11 18.12
CA PRO A 220 -4.15 -13.77 18.48
C PRO A 220 -3.84 -15.05 17.68
N ASP A 221 -4.84 -15.90 17.44
CA ASP A 221 -4.66 -17.18 16.73
C ASP A 221 -4.36 -16.95 15.24
N TRP A 222 -5.01 -15.96 14.63
CA TRP A 222 -4.74 -15.55 13.25
C TRP A 222 -3.34 -14.96 13.14
N LYS A 223 -3.00 -14.01 14.00
CA LYS A 223 -1.69 -13.37 14.06
C LYS A 223 -0.57 -14.42 14.15
N ALA A 224 -0.71 -15.41 15.06
CA ALA A 224 0.29 -16.46 15.24
C ALA A 224 0.44 -17.37 14.02
N SER A 225 -0.66 -17.77 13.36
CA SER A 225 -0.61 -18.62 12.18
C SER A 225 -0.05 -17.88 10.96
N ILE A 226 -0.46 -16.62 10.74
CA ILE A 226 0.03 -15.74 9.67
C ILE A 226 1.53 -15.51 9.84
N THR A 227 1.97 -15.11 11.05
CA THR A 227 3.38 -14.82 11.33
C THR A 227 4.27 -16.03 11.07
N ARG A 228 3.88 -17.20 11.60
CA ARG A 228 4.65 -18.44 11.39
C ARG A 228 4.75 -18.84 9.92
N ALA A 229 3.62 -18.78 9.20
CA ALA A 229 3.59 -19.13 7.78
C ALA A 229 4.39 -18.14 6.93
N GLY A 230 4.26 -16.84 7.23
CA GLY A 230 4.95 -15.76 6.52
C GLY A 230 6.45 -15.79 6.72
N ASP A 231 6.92 -15.91 7.97
CA ASP A 231 8.35 -15.98 8.27
C ASP A 231 9.00 -17.20 7.60
N ALA A 232 8.37 -18.37 7.68
CA ALA A 232 8.88 -19.56 7.02
C ALA A 232 8.97 -19.40 5.49
N ALA A 233 8.01 -18.73 4.85
CA ALA A 233 8.03 -18.47 3.42
C ALA A 233 9.15 -17.46 3.06
N VAL A 234 9.25 -16.35 3.81
CA VAL A 234 10.31 -15.35 3.60
C VAL A 234 11.70 -15.96 3.80
N ASP A 235 11.90 -16.78 4.82
CA ASP A 235 13.19 -17.42 5.06
C ASP A 235 13.64 -18.30 3.88
N ARG A 236 12.71 -19.04 3.26
CA ARG A 236 13.02 -19.82 2.04
C ARG A 236 13.35 -18.92 0.84
N LEU A 237 12.53 -17.87 0.60
CA LEU A 237 12.73 -16.95 -0.52
C LEU A 237 14.00 -16.09 -0.36
N ALA A 238 14.33 -15.68 0.87
CA ALA A 238 15.48 -14.81 1.15
C ALA A 238 16.84 -15.46 0.82
N THR A 239 16.91 -16.80 0.82
CA THR A 239 18.14 -17.54 0.46
C THR A 239 18.43 -17.55 -1.05
N LYS A 240 17.48 -17.09 -1.87
CA LYS A 240 17.55 -17.16 -3.34
C LYS A 240 17.91 -15.79 -3.93
N GLN A 241 18.36 -15.81 -5.18
CA GLN A 241 18.46 -14.59 -5.97
C GLN A 241 17.06 -14.04 -6.23
N TRP A 242 16.87 -12.71 -6.02
CA TRP A 242 15.59 -12.07 -6.19
C TRP A 242 15.50 -11.36 -7.53
N ASP A 243 15.14 -12.13 -8.56
CA ASP A 243 14.91 -11.70 -9.94
C ASP A 243 13.79 -12.53 -10.59
N ALA A 244 13.56 -12.37 -11.88
CA ALA A 244 12.48 -13.07 -12.57
C ALA A 244 12.55 -14.62 -12.50
N SER A 245 13.70 -15.21 -12.16
CA SER A 245 13.84 -16.67 -12.02
C SER A 245 13.11 -17.24 -10.80
N ILE A 246 12.90 -16.42 -9.74
CA ILE A 246 12.19 -16.81 -8.51
C ILE A 246 10.67 -16.90 -8.66
N TRP A 247 10.13 -16.43 -9.79
CA TRP A 247 8.68 -16.24 -9.98
C TRP A 247 7.83 -17.45 -9.62
N ASN A 248 8.19 -18.62 -10.13
CA ASN A 248 7.43 -19.85 -9.85
C ASN A 248 7.48 -20.24 -8.37
N GLU A 249 8.62 -20.04 -7.69
CA GLU A 249 8.73 -20.30 -6.25
C GLU A 249 7.88 -19.30 -5.47
N LEU A 250 7.92 -18.02 -5.82
CA LEU A 250 7.07 -17.00 -5.20
C LEU A 250 5.59 -17.37 -5.30
N LEU A 251 5.11 -17.77 -6.48
CA LEU A 251 3.71 -18.17 -6.66
C LEU A 251 3.35 -19.42 -5.84
N ASN A 252 4.26 -20.37 -5.70
CA ASN A 252 4.05 -21.57 -4.90
C ASN A 252 4.08 -21.25 -3.40
N GLU A 253 4.98 -20.38 -2.95
CA GLU A 253 5.00 -19.91 -1.56
C GLU A 253 3.75 -19.11 -1.20
N ALA A 254 3.25 -18.25 -2.10
CA ALA A 254 1.99 -17.53 -1.91
C ALA A 254 0.80 -18.49 -1.74
N GLN A 255 0.73 -19.56 -2.55
CA GLN A 255 -0.31 -20.57 -2.42
C GLN A 255 -0.19 -21.35 -1.11
N THR A 256 1.02 -21.73 -0.73
CA THR A 256 1.31 -22.46 0.52
C THR A 256 0.96 -21.58 1.73
N PHE A 257 1.35 -20.29 1.68
CA PHE A 257 1.04 -19.32 2.71
C PHE A 257 -0.48 -19.20 2.92
N GLY A 258 -1.27 -19.06 1.86
CA GLY A 258 -2.73 -18.96 1.95
C GLY A 258 -3.36 -20.13 2.70
N ARG A 259 -2.80 -21.35 2.57
CA ARG A 259 -3.26 -22.54 3.30
C ARG A 259 -2.75 -22.56 4.74
N MET A 260 -1.46 -22.33 4.95
CA MET A 260 -0.82 -22.44 6.27
C MET A 260 -1.23 -21.33 7.23
N SER A 261 -1.54 -20.14 6.70
CA SER A 261 -2.07 -19.00 7.47
C SER A 261 -3.56 -19.16 7.82
N LYS A 262 -4.23 -20.19 7.30
CA LYS A 262 -5.69 -20.43 7.38
C LYS A 262 -6.55 -19.39 6.65
N MET A 263 -5.98 -18.44 5.95
CA MET A 263 -6.76 -17.42 5.22
C MET A 263 -7.66 -18.02 4.14
N LEU A 264 -7.30 -19.21 3.61
CA LEU A 264 -8.13 -19.98 2.69
C LEU A 264 -9.26 -20.77 3.37
N GLU A 265 -9.31 -20.80 4.70
CA GLU A 265 -10.41 -21.44 5.44
C GLU A 265 -11.67 -20.55 5.49
N GLU A 266 -11.55 -19.26 5.16
CA GLU A 266 -12.69 -18.36 5.09
C GLU A 266 -13.60 -18.71 3.88
N PRO A 267 -14.91 -18.93 4.12
CA PRO A 267 -15.85 -19.36 3.06
C PRO A 267 -15.93 -18.41 1.88
N SER A 268 -15.92 -17.10 2.10
CA SER A 268 -15.98 -16.09 1.04
C SER A 268 -14.77 -16.16 0.11
N ARG A 269 -13.56 -16.26 0.68
CA ARG A 269 -12.30 -16.39 -0.09
C ARG A 269 -12.24 -17.71 -0.86
N GLN A 270 -12.68 -18.82 -0.23
CA GLN A 270 -12.78 -20.12 -0.91
C GLN A 270 -13.73 -20.04 -2.10
N SER A 271 -14.94 -19.50 -1.88
CA SER A 271 -15.97 -19.39 -2.91
C SER A 271 -15.49 -18.53 -4.08
N MET A 272 -14.88 -17.36 -3.79
CA MET A 272 -14.34 -16.48 -4.82
C MET A 272 -13.24 -17.17 -5.63
N LEU A 273 -12.24 -17.78 -4.98
CA LEU A 273 -11.16 -18.47 -5.69
C LEU A 273 -11.67 -19.67 -6.51
N ALA A 274 -12.65 -20.41 -6.00
CA ALA A 274 -13.28 -21.52 -6.73
C ALA A 274 -14.00 -21.00 -7.99
N SER A 275 -14.71 -19.88 -7.88
CA SER A 275 -15.38 -19.23 -9.02
C SER A 275 -14.37 -18.76 -10.06
N VAL A 276 -13.30 -18.10 -9.63
CA VAL A 276 -12.21 -17.66 -10.51
C VAL A 276 -11.54 -18.85 -11.19
N GLN A 277 -11.25 -19.93 -10.45
CA GLN A 277 -10.65 -21.15 -11.02
C GLN A 277 -11.58 -21.84 -12.01
N SER A 278 -12.89 -21.80 -11.78
CA SER A 278 -13.88 -22.32 -12.75
C SER A 278 -13.80 -21.56 -14.08
N VAL A 279 -13.71 -20.24 -14.04
CA VAL A 279 -13.57 -19.41 -15.26
C VAL A 279 -12.21 -19.66 -15.94
N VAL A 280 -11.11 -19.83 -15.17
CA VAL A 280 -9.81 -20.24 -15.74
C VAL A 280 -9.92 -21.55 -16.52
N ASN A 281 -10.65 -22.52 -15.98
CA ASN A 281 -10.85 -23.82 -16.62
C ASN A 281 -11.75 -23.71 -17.86
N GLU A 282 -12.85 -22.96 -17.78
CA GLU A 282 -13.78 -22.71 -18.88
C GLU A 282 -13.07 -22.07 -20.09
N LEU A 283 -12.19 -21.11 -19.84
CA LEU A 283 -11.42 -20.41 -20.88
C LEU A 283 -10.14 -21.14 -21.30
N ASN A 284 -9.84 -22.32 -20.73
CA ASN A 284 -8.62 -23.10 -21.00
C ASN A 284 -7.30 -22.33 -20.74
N LEU A 285 -7.30 -21.46 -19.71
CA LEU A 285 -6.15 -20.61 -19.37
C LEU A 285 -5.24 -21.18 -18.27
N GLN A 286 -5.43 -22.45 -17.84
CA GLN A 286 -4.67 -23.07 -16.75
C GLN A 286 -3.14 -23.09 -16.99
N ALA A 287 -2.72 -23.14 -18.25
CA ALA A 287 -1.29 -23.09 -18.59
C ALA A 287 -0.73 -21.67 -18.51
N LYS A 288 -1.55 -20.63 -18.72
CA LYS A 288 -1.15 -19.22 -18.82
C LYS A 288 -1.20 -18.45 -17.50
N VAL A 289 -2.18 -18.74 -16.63
CA VAL A 289 -2.46 -17.92 -15.45
C VAL A 289 -2.39 -18.69 -14.13
N ARG A 290 -2.13 -17.96 -13.05
CA ARG A 290 -2.25 -18.43 -11.66
C ARG A 290 -3.04 -17.43 -10.84
N ALA A 291 -4.13 -17.89 -10.22
CA ALA A 291 -4.86 -17.10 -9.24
C ALA A 291 -4.17 -17.16 -7.87
N ARG A 292 -4.00 -16.00 -7.23
CA ARG A 292 -3.46 -15.88 -5.87
C ARG A 292 -4.29 -14.90 -5.06
N LEU A 293 -4.47 -15.16 -3.77
CA LEU A 293 -5.13 -14.22 -2.88
C LEU A 293 -4.34 -12.91 -2.81
N CYS A 294 -5.05 -11.79 -2.82
CA CYS A 294 -4.54 -10.54 -2.29
C CYS A 294 -4.85 -10.52 -0.80
N MET A 295 -3.81 -10.51 0.02
CA MET A 295 -3.98 -10.68 1.46
C MET A 295 -4.75 -9.52 2.09
N LEU A 296 -5.60 -9.86 3.06
CA LEU A 296 -6.43 -8.98 3.89
C LEU A 296 -7.73 -8.45 3.24
N GLY A 297 -7.99 -8.74 1.95
CA GLY A 297 -9.29 -8.49 1.30
C GLY A 297 -10.01 -9.77 0.88
N THR A 298 -11.26 -9.66 0.42
CA THR A 298 -11.93 -10.71 -0.35
C THR A 298 -11.64 -10.49 -1.82
N SER A 299 -10.37 -10.67 -2.18
CA SER A 299 -9.85 -10.39 -3.51
C SER A 299 -8.74 -11.36 -3.90
N CYS A 300 -8.51 -11.49 -5.19
CA CYS A 300 -7.41 -12.24 -5.75
C CYS A 300 -6.82 -11.56 -6.98
N VAL A 301 -5.66 -12.01 -7.40
CA VAL A 301 -4.99 -11.56 -8.61
C VAL A 301 -4.72 -12.73 -9.52
N LEU A 302 -4.93 -12.56 -10.82
CA LEU A 302 -4.49 -13.45 -11.87
C LEU A 302 -3.14 -12.96 -12.39
N LEU A 303 -2.14 -13.79 -12.21
CA LEU A 303 -0.74 -13.56 -12.52
C LEU A 303 -0.29 -14.47 -13.67
N PRO A 304 0.72 -14.08 -14.47
CA PRO A 304 1.30 -14.99 -15.47
C PRO A 304 1.83 -16.25 -14.79
N ALA A 305 1.60 -17.39 -15.40
CA ALA A 305 2.09 -18.68 -14.89
C ALA A 305 3.62 -18.74 -14.88
N LYS A 306 4.28 -18.03 -15.81
CA LYS A 306 5.72 -17.95 -15.95
C LYS A 306 6.16 -16.51 -16.18
N SER A 307 7.31 -16.14 -15.66
CA SER A 307 7.85 -14.77 -15.78
C SER A 307 8.24 -14.38 -17.22
N ASN A 308 8.57 -15.34 -18.06
CA ASN A 308 8.95 -15.13 -19.47
C ASN A 308 7.77 -15.27 -20.45
N GLU A 309 6.57 -15.47 -19.97
CA GLU A 309 5.33 -15.54 -20.74
C GLU A 309 4.34 -14.50 -20.15
N PRO A 310 4.54 -13.19 -20.43
CA PRO A 310 3.68 -12.15 -19.89
C PRO A 310 2.25 -12.31 -20.41
N LEU A 311 1.29 -11.82 -19.63
CA LEU A 311 -0.10 -11.72 -20.07
C LEU A 311 -0.30 -10.41 -20.83
N GLU A 312 -1.07 -10.49 -21.90
CA GLU A 312 -1.51 -9.32 -22.62
C GLU A 312 -2.90 -8.86 -22.12
N GLU A 313 -3.23 -7.60 -22.30
CA GLU A 313 -4.52 -7.06 -21.89
C GLU A 313 -5.68 -7.82 -22.53
N SER A 314 -5.56 -8.17 -23.82
CA SER A 314 -6.57 -8.93 -24.57
C SER A 314 -6.87 -10.30 -23.97
N ASP A 315 -5.87 -10.98 -23.38
CA ASP A 315 -6.06 -12.27 -22.71
C ASP A 315 -6.97 -12.13 -21.48
N LEU A 316 -6.96 -10.96 -20.82
CA LEU A 316 -7.64 -10.69 -19.56
C LEU A 316 -9.02 -10.05 -19.72
N LEU A 317 -9.28 -9.36 -20.83
CA LEU A 317 -10.58 -8.70 -21.06
C LEU A 317 -11.73 -9.71 -21.16
N GLN A 318 -11.57 -10.80 -21.90
CA GLN A 318 -12.57 -11.87 -21.98
C GLN A 318 -12.82 -12.52 -20.61
N PHE A 319 -11.75 -12.64 -19.82
CA PHE A 319 -11.84 -13.16 -18.46
C PHE A 319 -12.65 -12.21 -17.57
N SER A 320 -12.39 -10.90 -17.64
CA SER A 320 -13.11 -9.87 -16.91
C SER A 320 -14.61 -9.85 -17.22
N GLU A 321 -15.00 -9.99 -18.50
CA GLU A 321 -16.40 -10.07 -18.91
C GLU A 321 -17.08 -11.28 -18.29
N ARG A 322 -16.41 -12.44 -18.28
CA ARG A 322 -16.96 -13.65 -17.71
C ARG A 322 -17.12 -13.57 -16.18
N LEU A 323 -16.17 -12.98 -15.48
CA LEU A 323 -16.26 -12.72 -14.03
C LEU A 323 -17.45 -11.84 -13.68
N ARG A 324 -17.65 -10.76 -14.45
CA ARG A 324 -18.80 -9.85 -14.24
C ARG A 324 -20.14 -10.59 -14.35
N SER A 325 -20.26 -11.58 -15.24
CA SER A 325 -21.48 -12.39 -15.39
C SER A 325 -21.81 -13.25 -14.16
N ILE A 326 -20.87 -13.43 -13.23
CA ILE A 326 -21.03 -14.15 -11.96
C ILE A 326 -20.87 -13.23 -10.73
N ASN A 327 -21.08 -11.92 -10.90
CA ASN A 327 -21.04 -10.90 -9.86
C ASN A 327 -19.67 -10.77 -9.17
N LEU A 328 -18.58 -10.95 -9.90
CA LEU A 328 -17.23 -10.58 -9.46
C LEU A 328 -16.75 -9.39 -10.28
N ASP A 329 -16.28 -8.36 -9.58
CA ASP A 329 -15.70 -7.20 -10.20
C ASP A 329 -14.22 -7.45 -10.51
N SER A 330 -13.72 -6.79 -11.54
CA SER A 330 -12.34 -6.94 -11.93
C SER A 330 -11.82 -5.73 -12.72
N ILE A 331 -10.53 -5.53 -12.69
CA ILE A 331 -9.82 -4.51 -13.47
C ILE A 331 -8.48 -5.07 -13.96
N VAL A 332 -8.18 -4.82 -15.23
CA VAL A 332 -6.85 -5.10 -15.79
C VAL A 332 -5.91 -3.99 -15.36
N THR A 333 -4.77 -4.36 -14.84
CA THR A 333 -3.67 -3.44 -14.50
C THR A 333 -2.34 -4.05 -14.92
N ARG A 334 -1.24 -3.39 -14.63
CA ARG A 334 0.12 -3.89 -14.89
C ARG A 334 0.93 -3.93 -13.59
N ILE A 335 1.94 -4.77 -13.58
CA ILE A 335 2.97 -4.74 -12.55
C ILE A 335 3.78 -3.46 -12.74
N ALA A 336 3.84 -2.62 -11.72
CA ALA A 336 4.66 -1.42 -11.76
C ALA A 336 6.15 -1.77 -11.76
N PRO A 337 7.01 -0.99 -12.39
CA PRO A 337 8.45 -1.24 -12.39
C PRO A 337 9.05 -1.07 -10.99
N GLN A 338 10.20 -1.71 -10.78
CA GLN A 338 11.04 -1.43 -9.62
C GLN A 338 11.45 0.05 -9.62
N ARG A 339 11.44 0.67 -8.45
CA ARG A 339 12.01 2.02 -8.28
C ARG A 339 13.51 1.92 -8.09
N VAL A 340 14.24 2.78 -8.77
CA VAL A 340 15.66 3.01 -8.49
C VAL A 340 15.70 4.03 -7.37
N VAL A 341 15.96 3.60 -6.14
CA VAL A 341 15.99 4.45 -4.94
C VAL A 341 17.44 4.66 -4.49
#